data_e2caafabb756e8f839b8803c8060cf21
#
_entry.id   e2caafabb756e8f839b8803c8060cf21
#
_cell.length_a   1.000
_cell.length_b   1.000
_cell.length_c   1.000
_cell.angle_alpha   90.00
_cell.angle_beta   90.00
_cell.angle_gamma   90.00
#
_symmetry.space_group_name_H-M   'P 1'
#
loop_
_entity.id
_entity.type
_entity.pdbx_description
1 polymer ?
#
loop_
_entity_poly.entity_id
_entity_poly.type
_entity_poly.pdbx_seq_one_letter_code
_entity_poly.pdbx_strand_id
1 'polypeptide(L)'
;MINLIRTFLILPMISFIVVSCNSDGPEVEQPEKIYYDQAQRRMNSNNFNGAIESLEAIENMYPFGKYAEQAQVELIYAHFMNSETEAAHSSAEKFIRLHPRHPNIDYAYFMKGLSSYTRDRDLLIRFSDTDLSNRDISGAKQS
;
A
#
# COMPACT_ATOMS: atom_id res chain seq x y z
N MET A 1 -24.70 31.76 45.53
CA MET A 1 -25.43 31.92 44.27
C MET A 1 -24.53 31.81 43.02
N ILE A 2 -23.34 32.35 43.01
CA ILE A 2 -22.44 32.34 41.84
C ILE A 2 -21.95 30.92 41.43
N ASN A 3 -21.73 30.03 42.40
CA ASN A 3 -21.27 28.67 42.14
C ASN A 3 -22.34 27.75 41.51
N LEU A 4 -23.62 28.00 41.76
CA LEU A 4 -24.73 27.23 41.22
C LEU A 4 -24.96 27.55 39.73
N ILE A 5 -24.75 28.80 39.34
CA ILE A 5 -24.88 29.27 37.95
C ILE A 5 -23.70 28.73 37.10
N ARG A 6 -22.49 28.63 37.69
CA ARG A 6 -21.29 28.14 37.04
C ARG A 6 -21.37 26.61 36.76
N THR A 7 -21.97 25.84 37.66
CA THR A 7 -22.21 24.39 37.49
C THR A 7 -23.29 24.10 36.44
N PHE A 8 -24.31 24.98 36.37
CA PHE A 8 -25.42 24.79 35.41
C PHE A 8 -25.04 25.16 33.96
N LEU A 9 -23.99 26.00 33.79
CA LEU A 9 -23.47 26.40 32.47
C LEU A 9 -22.46 25.40 31.88
N ILE A 10 -21.77 24.64 32.73
CA ILE A 10 -20.73 23.69 32.32
C ILE A 10 -21.33 22.33 31.96
N LEU A 11 -22.44 21.93 32.55
CA LEU A 11 -23.09 20.64 32.36
C LEU A 11 -23.62 20.39 30.92
N PRO A 12 -24.24 21.40 30.24
CA PRO A 12 -24.68 21.17 28.84
C PRO A 12 -23.53 21.20 27.82
N MET A 13 -22.34 21.71 28.16
CA MET A 13 -21.21 21.78 27.22
C MET A 13 -20.47 20.44 27.07
N ILE A 14 -20.59 19.54 28.05
CA ILE A 14 -19.94 18.22 28.05
C ILE A 14 -20.78 17.19 27.26
N SER A 15 -22.08 17.44 27.04
CA SER A 15 -22.99 16.52 26.36
C SER A 15 -22.90 16.51 24.83
N PHE A 16 -22.02 17.35 24.22
CA PHE A 16 -21.96 17.54 22.78
C PHE A 16 -20.82 16.77 22.08
N ILE A 17 -20.02 15.98 22.81
CA ILE A 17 -18.77 15.37 22.26
C ILE A 17 -18.89 13.89 21.88
N VAL A 18 -20.05 13.26 21.97
CA VAL A 18 -20.22 11.83 21.65
C VAL A 18 -21.21 11.59 20.51
N VAL A 19 -21.11 12.34 19.41
CA VAL A 19 -21.60 11.85 18.13
C VAL A 19 -20.38 11.54 17.27
N SER A 20 -19.65 10.50 17.65
CA SER A 20 -18.80 9.77 16.75
C SER A 20 -19.77 9.04 15.80
N CYS A 21 -19.98 9.59 14.63
CA CYS A 21 -20.60 8.86 13.53
C CYS A 21 -19.68 7.70 13.16
N ASN A 22 -19.89 6.54 13.80
CA ASN A 22 -19.45 5.29 13.28
C ASN A 22 -20.39 5.00 12.09
N SER A 23 -20.01 5.39 10.89
CA SER A 23 -20.71 5.04 9.67
C SER A 23 -20.29 3.65 9.20
N ASP A 24 -20.32 2.66 10.12
CA ASP A 24 -20.36 1.25 9.74
C ASP A 24 -21.80 0.90 9.35
N GLY A 25 -22.26 1.50 8.26
CA GLY A 25 -23.38 0.93 7.51
C GLY A 25 -22.92 -0.42 6.95
N PRO A 26 -23.85 -1.39 6.70
CA PRO A 26 -23.48 -2.62 6.04
C PRO A 26 -22.71 -2.27 4.78
N GLU A 27 -21.47 -2.74 4.67
CA GLU A 27 -20.63 -2.55 3.49
C GLU A 27 -21.38 -3.17 2.32
N VAL A 28 -21.95 -2.29 1.48
CA VAL A 28 -22.65 -2.75 0.29
C VAL A 28 -21.59 -3.35 -0.61
N GLU A 29 -21.59 -4.66 -0.73
CA GLU A 29 -20.68 -5.43 -1.59
C GLU A 29 -20.71 -4.82 -3.00
N GLN A 30 -19.65 -4.10 -3.33
CA GLN A 30 -19.58 -3.40 -4.63
C GLN A 30 -19.27 -4.44 -5.71
N PRO A 31 -19.94 -4.39 -6.86
CA PRO A 31 -19.59 -5.29 -7.97
C PRO A 31 -18.11 -5.21 -8.31
N GLU A 32 -17.47 -6.34 -8.60
CA GLU A 32 -16.04 -6.49 -8.95
C GLU A 32 -15.54 -5.39 -9.89
N LYS A 33 -16.35 -5.06 -10.89
CA LYS A 33 -16.02 -4.01 -11.87
C LYS A 33 -15.78 -2.63 -11.24
N ILE A 34 -16.50 -2.29 -10.16
CA ILE A 34 -16.36 -0.99 -9.50
C ILE A 34 -14.98 -0.89 -8.84
N TYR A 35 -14.55 -1.94 -8.16
CA TYR A 35 -13.19 -2.00 -7.58
C TYR A 35 -12.12 -1.92 -8.67
N TYR A 36 -12.32 -2.64 -9.78
CA TYR A 36 -11.37 -2.60 -10.89
C TYR A 36 -11.26 -1.20 -11.51
N ASP A 37 -12.40 -0.56 -11.80
CA ASP A 37 -12.45 0.81 -12.33
C ASP A 37 -11.85 1.83 -11.33
N GLN A 38 -12.00 1.61 -10.04
CA GLN A 38 -11.34 2.44 -9.01
C GLN A 38 -9.82 2.26 -9.04
N ALA A 39 -9.34 1.03 -9.10
CA ALA A 39 -7.92 0.72 -9.20
C ALA A 39 -7.30 1.42 -10.42
N GLN A 40 -7.94 1.32 -11.59
CA GLN A 40 -7.48 1.96 -12.82
C GLN A 40 -7.39 3.50 -12.67
N ARG A 41 -8.41 4.13 -12.10
CA ARG A 41 -8.38 5.58 -11.86
C ARG A 41 -7.26 5.99 -10.91
N ARG A 42 -7.05 5.22 -9.84
CA ARG A 42 -6.02 5.46 -8.84
C ARG A 42 -4.61 5.28 -9.40
N MET A 43 -4.38 4.24 -10.22
CA MET A 43 -3.11 4.06 -10.94
C MET A 43 -2.83 5.21 -11.90
N ASN A 44 -3.83 5.64 -12.69
CA ASN A 44 -3.69 6.75 -13.62
C ASN A 44 -3.39 8.09 -12.94
N SER A 45 -3.77 8.24 -11.68
CA SER A 45 -3.44 9.41 -10.85
C SER A 45 -2.17 9.22 -10.00
N ASN A 46 -1.40 8.16 -10.21
CA ASN A 46 -0.22 7.77 -9.42
C ASN A 46 -0.53 7.52 -7.92
N ASN A 47 -1.79 7.30 -7.57
CA ASN A 47 -2.18 6.88 -6.23
C ASN A 47 -2.09 5.36 -6.11
N PHE A 48 -0.85 4.85 -6.07
CA PHE A 48 -0.59 3.40 -6.06
C PHE A 48 -1.05 2.74 -4.76
N ASN A 49 -0.94 3.42 -3.63
CA ASN A 49 -1.45 2.90 -2.37
C ASN A 49 -2.96 2.62 -2.44
N GLY A 50 -3.74 3.60 -2.91
CA GLY A 50 -5.17 3.40 -3.09
C GLY A 50 -5.53 2.37 -4.19
N ALA A 51 -4.69 2.23 -5.24
CA ALA A 51 -4.87 1.20 -6.24
C ALA A 51 -4.69 -0.21 -5.65
N ILE A 52 -3.66 -0.41 -4.81
CA ILE A 52 -3.40 -1.65 -4.08
C ILE A 52 -4.64 -2.05 -3.27
N GLU A 53 -5.21 -1.15 -2.48
CA GLU A 53 -6.43 -1.42 -1.70
C GLU A 53 -7.57 -1.95 -2.57
N SER A 54 -7.79 -1.34 -3.75
CA SER A 54 -8.86 -1.76 -4.65
C SER A 54 -8.58 -3.11 -5.32
N LEU A 55 -7.34 -3.39 -5.69
CA LEU A 55 -6.92 -4.64 -6.32
C LEU A 55 -6.94 -5.80 -5.31
N GLU A 56 -6.50 -5.57 -4.07
CA GLU A 56 -6.59 -6.54 -2.98
C GLU A 56 -8.04 -6.86 -2.63
N ALA A 57 -8.94 -5.87 -2.68
CA ALA A 57 -10.36 -6.09 -2.49
C ALA A 57 -10.92 -7.06 -3.55
N ILE A 58 -10.49 -6.95 -4.82
CA ILE A 58 -10.86 -7.90 -5.87
C ILE A 58 -10.32 -9.29 -5.54
N GLU A 59 -9.05 -9.40 -5.18
CA GLU A 59 -8.42 -10.69 -4.88
C GLU A 59 -9.10 -11.41 -3.72
N ASN A 60 -9.54 -10.66 -2.70
CA ASN A 60 -10.15 -11.22 -1.50
C ASN A 60 -11.64 -11.55 -1.68
N MET A 61 -12.41 -10.67 -2.32
CA MET A 61 -13.86 -10.83 -2.44
C MET A 61 -14.29 -11.57 -3.71
N TYR A 62 -13.49 -11.47 -4.78
CA TYR A 62 -13.82 -12.04 -6.09
C TYR A 62 -12.66 -12.88 -6.67
N PRO A 63 -12.13 -13.88 -5.92
CA PRO A 63 -10.93 -14.62 -6.32
C PRO A 63 -11.07 -15.39 -7.65
N PHE A 64 -12.28 -15.64 -8.09
CA PHE A 64 -12.62 -16.30 -9.37
C PHE A 64 -13.39 -15.36 -10.31
N GLY A 65 -13.36 -14.08 -10.04
CA GLY A 65 -14.03 -13.05 -10.82
C GLY A 65 -13.35 -12.82 -12.17
N LYS A 66 -14.05 -12.12 -13.03
CA LYS A 66 -13.58 -11.79 -14.38
C LYS A 66 -12.28 -10.98 -14.37
N TYR A 67 -12.10 -10.13 -13.35
CA TYR A 67 -10.94 -9.25 -13.23
C TYR A 67 -9.86 -9.78 -12.28
N ALA A 68 -10.09 -10.94 -11.63
CA ALA A 68 -9.20 -11.45 -10.60
C ALA A 68 -7.76 -11.67 -11.09
N GLU A 69 -7.57 -12.37 -12.22
CA GLU A 69 -6.23 -12.62 -12.77
C GLU A 69 -5.53 -11.33 -13.19
N GLN A 70 -6.28 -10.41 -13.81
CA GLN A 70 -5.75 -9.11 -14.22
C GLN A 70 -5.41 -8.24 -13.01
N ALA A 71 -6.23 -8.24 -11.98
CA ALA A 71 -5.96 -7.53 -10.73
C ALA A 71 -4.67 -8.01 -10.06
N GLN A 72 -4.43 -9.32 -10.06
CA GLN A 72 -3.18 -9.89 -9.53
C GLN A 72 -1.94 -9.44 -10.32
N VAL A 73 -2.01 -9.35 -11.64
CA VAL A 73 -0.92 -8.82 -12.47
C VAL A 73 -0.67 -7.34 -12.16
N GLU A 74 -1.73 -6.56 -12.07
CA GLU A 74 -1.64 -5.12 -11.79
C GLU A 74 -1.19 -4.83 -10.36
N LEU A 75 -1.49 -5.72 -9.41
CA LEU A 75 -1.03 -5.62 -8.03
C LEU A 75 0.52 -5.69 -7.95
N ILE A 76 1.15 -6.52 -8.78
CA ILE A 76 2.62 -6.57 -8.89
C ILE A 76 3.17 -5.20 -9.27
N TYR A 77 2.56 -4.57 -10.29
CA TYR A 77 2.97 -3.25 -10.75
C TYR A 77 2.72 -2.16 -9.69
N ALA A 78 1.54 -2.17 -9.08
CA ALA A 78 1.16 -1.16 -8.09
C ALA A 78 2.09 -1.18 -6.86
N HIS A 79 2.42 -2.36 -6.34
CA HIS A 79 3.40 -2.50 -5.26
C HIS A 79 4.78 -1.99 -5.66
N PHE A 80 5.24 -2.34 -6.87
CA PHE A 80 6.55 -1.87 -7.35
C PHE A 80 6.60 -0.35 -7.44
N MET A 81 5.57 0.27 -8.02
CA MET A 81 5.46 1.72 -8.15
C MET A 81 5.27 2.44 -6.80
N ASN A 82 4.71 1.75 -5.82
CA ASN A 82 4.60 2.24 -4.43
C ASN A 82 5.89 2.07 -3.63
N SER A 83 6.99 1.62 -4.26
CA SER A 83 8.27 1.32 -3.62
C SER A 83 8.23 0.15 -2.63
N GLU A 84 7.24 -0.69 -2.72
CA GLU A 84 7.05 -1.91 -1.94
C GLU A 84 7.64 -3.11 -2.67
N THR A 85 8.96 -3.08 -2.89
CA THR A 85 9.66 -4.07 -3.74
C THR A 85 9.52 -5.51 -3.25
N GLU A 86 9.44 -5.73 -1.94
CA GLU A 86 9.23 -7.05 -1.34
C GLU A 86 7.80 -7.57 -1.61
N ALA A 87 6.80 -6.71 -1.47
CA ALA A 87 5.42 -7.05 -1.78
C ALA A 87 5.25 -7.32 -3.29
N ALA A 88 5.87 -6.53 -4.16
CA ALA A 88 5.88 -6.75 -5.61
C ALA A 88 6.52 -8.10 -5.96
N HIS A 89 7.66 -8.45 -5.35
CA HIS A 89 8.30 -9.75 -5.53
C HIS A 89 7.38 -10.90 -5.12
N SER A 90 6.78 -10.81 -3.94
CA SER A 90 5.89 -11.84 -3.38
C SER A 90 4.63 -12.02 -4.22
N SER A 91 4.03 -10.92 -4.69
CA SER A 91 2.85 -10.94 -5.58
C SER A 91 3.19 -11.57 -6.92
N ALA A 92 4.37 -11.26 -7.50
CA ALA A 92 4.83 -11.87 -8.74
C ALA A 92 5.05 -13.39 -8.57
N GLU A 93 5.67 -13.81 -7.47
CA GLU A 93 5.87 -15.23 -7.16
C GLU A 93 4.54 -15.97 -6.97
N LYS A 94 3.58 -15.37 -6.28
CA LYS A 94 2.23 -15.90 -6.11
C LYS A 94 1.55 -16.08 -7.47
N PHE A 95 1.59 -15.06 -8.33
CA PHE A 95 1.00 -15.10 -9.66
C PHE A 95 1.61 -16.21 -10.53
N ILE A 96 2.93 -16.32 -10.59
CA ILE A 96 3.64 -17.37 -11.32
C ILE A 96 3.21 -18.78 -10.89
N ARG A 97 3.04 -18.98 -9.58
CA ARG A 97 2.63 -20.26 -9.01
C ARG A 97 1.18 -20.61 -9.35
N LEU A 98 0.28 -19.62 -9.30
CA LEU A 98 -1.16 -19.83 -9.51
C LEU A 98 -1.51 -19.90 -11.01
N HIS A 99 -0.82 -19.14 -11.85
CA HIS A 99 -1.15 -18.95 -13.26
C HIS A 99 0.04 -19.25 -14.20
N PRO A 100 0.64 -20.47 -14.17
CA PRO A 100 1.88 -20.78 -14.89
C PRO A 100 1.75 -20.74 -16.42
N ARG A 101 0.52 -20.69 -16.94
CA ARG A 101 0.24 -20.63 -18.39
C ARG A 101 -0.45 -19.33 -18.81
N HIS A 102 -0.50 -18.34 -17.94
CA HIS A 102 -1.13 -17.06 -18.24
C HIS A 102 -0.34 -16.30 -19.33
N PRO A 103 -1.00 -15.58 -20.26
CA PRO A 103 -0.31 -14.82 -21.32
C PRO A 103 0.72 -13.81 -20.79
N ASN A 104 0.53 -13.25 -19.60
CA ASN A 104 1.45 -12.28 -18.98
C ASN A 104 2.43 -12.94 -17.99
N ILE A 105 2.71 -14.22 -18.12
CA ILE A 105 3.61 -14.92 -17.19
C ILE A 105 5.06 -14.40 -17.26
N ASP A 106 5.53 -14.04 -18.46
CA ASP A 106 6.82 -13.44 -18.72
C ASP A 106 6.98 -12.08 -18.00
N TYR A 107 5.92 -11.26 -18.01
CA TYR A 107 5.87 -10.02 -17.25
C TYR A 107 6.04 -10.27 -15.74
N ALA A 108 5.37 -11.28 -15.18
CA ALA A 108 5.50 -11.61 -13.77
C ALA A 108 6.93 -12.06 -13.41
N TYR A 109 7.59 -12.85 -14.28
CA TYR A 109 9.00 -13.21 -14.10
C TYR A 109 9.92 -11.99 -14.17
N PHE A 110 9.69 -11.11 -15.12
CA PHE A 110 10.43 -9.86 -15.26
C PHE A 110 10.30 -9.00 -13.99
N MET A 111 9.09 -8.78 -13.52
CA MET A 111 8.84 -7.95 -12.33
C MET A 111 9.40 -8.58 -11.06
N LYS A 112 9.35 -9.91 -10.92
CA LYS A 112 10.02 -10.64 -9.83
C LYS A 112 11.51 -10.35 -9.80
N GLY A 113 12.18 -10.45 -10.96
CA GLY A 113 13.62 -10.16 -11.09
C GLY A 113 13.95 -8.69 -10.81
N LEU A 114 13.15 -7.77 -11.36
CA LEU A 114 13.33 -6.33 -11.19
C LEU A 114 13.17 -5.92 -9.73
N SER A 115 12.18 -6.46 -9.02
CA SER A 115 11.94 -6.20 -7.60
C SER A 115 13.11 -6.68 -6.74
N SER A 116 13.64 -7.88 -7.02
CA SER A 116 14.83 -8.38 -6.32
C SER A 116 16.05 -7.51 -6.56
N TYR A 117 16.31 -7.12 -7.79
CA TYR A 117 17.43 -6.25 -8.14
C TYR A 117 17.35 -4.89 -7.45
N THR A 118 16.17 -4.27 -7.45
CA THR A 118 15.95 -2.96 -6.81
C THR A 118 16.18 -3.04 -5.30
N ARG A 119 15.65 -4.08 -4.64
CA ARG A 119 15.85 -4.34 -3.22
C ARG A 119 17.33 -4.49 -2.87
N ASP A 120 18.04 -5.32 -3.61
CA ASP A 120 19.45 -5.61 -3.33
C ASP A 120 20.33 -4.38 -3.57
N ARG A 121 20.03 -3.59 -4.60
CA ARG A 121 20.68 -2.30 -4.84
C ARG A 121 20.45 -1.32 -3.68
N ASP A 122 19.22 -1.20 -3.19
CA ASP A 122 18.89 -0.28 -2.10
C ASP A 122 19.58 -0.70 -0.78
N LEU A 123 19.72 -2.00 -0.54
CA LEU A 123 20.52 -2.50 0.57
C LEU A 123 22.00 -2.12 0.42
N LEU A 124 22.60 -2.32 -0.75
CA LEU A 124 24.01 -1.95 -1.01
C LEU A 124 24.24 -0.45 -0.81
N ILE A 125 23.32 0.41 -1.28
CA ILE A 125 23.41 1.85 -1.07
C ILE A 125 23.36 2.19 0.42
N ARG A 126 22.45 1.59 1.18
CA ARG A 126 22.35 1.81 2.63
C ARG A 126 23.63 1.38 3.37
N PHE A 127 24.22 0.25 2.99
CA PHE A 127 25.47 -0.20 3.59
C PHE A 127 26.65 0.71 3.22
N SER A 128 26.74 1.18 1.97
CA SER A 128 27.81 2.08 1.54
C SER A 128 27.68 3.47 2.18
N ASP A 129 26.47 4.00 2.32
CA ASP A 129 26.22 5.31 2.95
C ASP A 129 26.51 5.27 4.47
N THR A 130 26.17 4.16 5.13
CA THR A 130 26.48 3.94 6.54
C THR A 130 28.01 3.87 6.78
N ASP A 131 28.76 3.26 5.87
CA ASP A 131 30.22 3.15 5.99
C ASP A 131 30.93 4.48 5.72
N LEU A 132 30.43 5.30 4.80
CA LEU A 132 30.93 6.64 4.51
C LEU A 132 30.64 7.66 5.62
N SER A 133 29.48 7.53 6.31
CA SER A 133 29.13 8.44 7.40
C SER A 133 29.98 8.19 8.67
N ASN A 134 30.54 6.99 8.83
CA ASN A 134 31.38 6.61 9.98
C ASN A 134 32.89 6.75 9.71
N ARG A 135 33.28 7.25 8.53
CA ARG A 135 34.66 7.63 8.24
C ARG A 135 34.95 8.95 8.90
N ASP A 136 35.48 8.88 10.10
CA ASP A 136 36.04 10.00 10.83
C ASP A 136 37.21 10.62 10.02
N ILE A 137 36.89 11.77 9.38
CA ILE A 137 37.85 12.52 8.55
C ILE A 137 38.82 13.35 9.44
N SER A 138 38.79 13.16 10.75
CA SER A 138 39.62 13.89 11.70
C SER A 138 41.12 13.62 11.51
N GLY A 139 41.48 12.43 10.97
CA GLY A 139 42.87 12.07 10.68
C GLY A 139 43.51 12.78 9.48
N ALA A 140 42.71 13.30 8.55
CA ALA A 140 43.22 13.93 7.32
C ALA A 140 43.54 15.43 7.47
N LYS A 141 43.26 16.05 8.61
CA LYS A 141 43.50 17.49 8.89
C LYS A 141 44.80 17.81 9.62
N GLN A 142 45.64 16.82 9.91
CA GLN A 142 46.89 16.98 10.66
C GLN A 142 48.16 16.66 9.84
N SER A 143 48.07 16.80 8.49
CA SER A 143 49.29 16.72 7.63
C SER A 143 49.59 18.04 6.98
#